data_609f05a20991f9acb4b4a0a77922aa29
#
_entry.id   609f05a20991f9acb4b4a0a77922aa29
#
_cell.length_a   1.000
_cell.length_b   1.000
_cell.length_c   1.000
_cell.angle_alpha   90.00
_cell.angle_beta   90.00
_cell.angle_gamma   90.00
#
_symmetry.space_group_name_H-M   'P 1'
#
loop_
_entity.id
_entity.type
_entity.pdbx_description
1 polymer ?
#
loop_
_entity_poly.entity_id
_entity_poly.type
_entity_poly.pdbx_seq_one_letter_code
_entity_poly.pdbx_strand_id
1 'polypeptide(L)'
;MRVILASNKGTLMELGISPIVTSGMILQFLSGVGFIEVNHSVREDKVLFNAAQKLLSFIMAIAEGMAYIWSGAYGDINQIGAGNAILILLQLTFAGVVVTMLDEMLQKGYGLGSGISLFIATNVSENILWKSFSPITLSTEAGTQFEGAIINFFHLIFTKQNTLQALYYAFFRESAPNLNNLLATLFVISLVIYLQGFRVEVPLASQKIRGLVSSHGIKLFYTSNIPMIIQSTLVQNVYFLSQLLYRRFKTNFFVKLLGTWQEAEFGGQSVPIGGLAYYMSPLRDVKDIINDPIHAIVYVLFVVFMCGFFAKFWIQISGESAKDVARKFKDEQIKIKGLREESMVKYLSGYIPVAAFCGGVCIGLLTIVADILGAIGSGTGILLAVTIIYGYFETFHKEKYDNQSIF
;
A
#
# COMPACT_ATOMS: atom_id res chain seq x y z
N MET A 1 7.05 -5.16 -2.66
CA MET A 1 6.77 -4.96 -1.22
C MET A 1 7.61 -3.84 -0.60
N ARG A 2 8.95 -3.85 -0.69
CA ARG A 2 9.81 -2.79 -0.11
C ARG A 2 9.48 -1.38 -0.60
N VAL A 3 9.14 -1.23 -1.87
CA VAL A 3 8.77 0.07 -2.46
C VAL A 3 7.54 0.68 -1.79
N ILE A 4 6.58 -0.13 -1.36
CA ILE A 4 5.35 0.34 -0.68
C ILE A 4 5.67 0.88 0.72
N LEU A 5 6.58 0.23 1.45
CA LEU A 5 6.98 0.66 2.79
C LEU A 5 8.09 1.72 2.79
N ALA A 6 8.47 2.27 1.63
CA ALA A 6 9.58 3.20 1.49
C ALA A 6 10.88 2.67 2.14
N SER A 7 11.12 1.35 2.01
CA SER A 7 12.25 0.64 2.61
C SER A 7 13.33 0.38 1.57
N ASN A 8 14.53 0.89 1.82
CA ASN A 8 15.70 0.68 0.96
C ASN A 8 16.78 -0.11 1.72
N LYS A 9 17.16 -1.31 1.20
CA LYS A 9 18.14 -2.18 1.84
C LYS A 9 19.52 -1.51 1.91
N GLY A 10 20.17 -1.60 3.08
CA GLY A 10 21.52 -1.07 3.29
C GLY A 10 21.57 0.45 3.49
N THR A 11 20.42 1.10 3.72
CA THR A 11 20.32 2.52 4.06
C THR A 11 19.79 2.70 5.48
N LEU A 12 19.88 3.93 6.02
CA LEU A 12 19.26 4.27 7.31
C LEU A 12 17.74 4.03 7.30
N MET A 13 17.10 4.14 6.14
CA MET A 13 15.66 3.93 5.94
C MET A 13 15.31 2.47 5.61
N GLU A 14 16.05 1.50 6.13
CA GLU A 14 15.75 0.09 5.89
C GLU A 14 14.42 -0.36 6.51
N LEU A 15 14.04 0.17 7.66
CA LEU A 15 12.72 -0.06 8.25
C LEU A 15 11.62 0.70 7.51
N GLY A 16 11.93 1.85 6.91
CA GLY A 16 10.96 2.69 6.23
C GLY A 16 9.82 3.13 7.14
N ILE A 17 8.59 3.05 6.63
CA ILE A 17 7.36 3.38 7.37
C ILE A 17 6.76 2.16 8.10
N SER A 18 7.41 0.98 8.03
CA SER A 18 6.90 -0.27 8.63
C SER A 18 6.52 -0.10 10.11
N PRO A 19 7.35 0.47 11.01
CA PRO A 19 7.00 0.58 12.42
C PRO A 19 5.73 1.39 12.69
N ILE A 20 5.47 2.42 11.88
CA ILE A 20 4.29 3.29 12.05
C ILE A 20 3.03 2.55 11.59
N VAL A 21 3.11 1.86 10.44
CA VAL A 21 1.98 1.13 9.88
C VAL A 21 1.63 -0.08 10.75
N THR A 22 2.62 -0.84 11.22
CA THR A 22 2.41 -2.00 12.10
C THR A 22 1.83 -1.60 13.44
N SER A 23 2.32 -0.51 14.06
CA SER A 23 1.77 0.00 15.32
C SER A 23 0.31 0.46 15.17
N GLY A 24 0.01 1.18 14.07
CA GLY A 24 -1.35 1.61 13.76
C GLY A 24 -2.29 0.42 13.56
N MET A 25 -1.85 -0.58 12.81
CA MET A 25 -2.63 -1.79 12.57
C MET A 25 -2.90 -2.55 13.87
N ILE A 26 -1.91 -2.76 14.73
CA ILE A 26 -2.07 -3.46 16.01
C ILE A 26 -3.10 -2.76 16.89
N LEU A 27 -2.99 -1.44 17.09
CA LEU A 27 -3.92 -0.69 17.92
C LEU A 27 -5.34 -0.66 17.35
N GLN A 28 -5.47 -0.56 16.02
CA GLN A 28 -6.75 -0.61 15.37
C GLN A 28 -7.42 -1.98 15.48
N PHE A 29 -6.65 -3.06 15.37
CA PHE A 29 -7.16 -4.41 15.63
C PHE A 29 -7.61 -4.58 17.08
N LEU A 30 -6.81 -4.11 18.05
CA LEU A 30 -7.16 -4.19 19.48
C LEU A 30 -8.44 -3.38 19.79
N SER A 31 -8.60 -2.22 19.18
CA SER A 31 -9.81 -1.42 19.29
C SER A 31 -11.00 -2.10 18.59
N GLY A 32 -10.80 -2.69 17.41
CA GLY A 32 -11.85 -3.37 16.65
C GLY A 32 -12.36 -4.64 17.31
N VAL A 33 -11.52 -5.37 18.03
CA VAL A 33 -11.90 -6.55 18.83
C VAL A 33 -12.57 -6.14 20.16
N GLY A 34 -12.54 -4.84 20.53
CA GLY A 34 -13.10 -4.34 21.78
C GLY A 34 -12.20 -4.57 22.99
N PHE A 35 -10.92 -4.87 22.77
CA PHE A 35 -9.95 -5.00 23.86
C PHE A 35 -9.58 -3.63 24.47
N ILE A 36 -9.63 -2.59 23.62
CA ILE A 36 -9.47 -1.20 24.00
C ILE A 36 -10.74 -0.46 23.58
N GLU A 37 -11.51 0.05 24.54
CA GLU A 37 -12.69 0.85 24.25
C GLU A 37 -12.24 2.29 23.93
N VAL A 38 -12.32 2.67 22.66
CA VAL A 38 -12.01 4.02 22.18
C VAL A 38 -13.25 4.67 21.63
N ASN A 39 -13.65 5.78 22.22
CA ASN A 39 -14.76 6.56 21.70
C ASN A 39 -14.26 7.62 20.72
N HIS A 40 -14.26 7.32 19.43
CA HIS A 40 -13.79 8.23 18.38
C HIS A 40 -14.59 9.56 18.28
N SER A 41 -15.74 9.65 18.95
CA SER A 41 -16.53 10.87 19.03
C SER A 41 -15.96 11.87 20.04
N VAL A 42 -15.17 11.42 21.02
CA VAL A 42 -14.57 12.26 22.06
C VAL A 42 -13.17 12.67 21.60
N ARG A 43 -12.91 13.98 21.61
CA ARG A 43 -11.62 14.55 21.17
C ARG A 43 -10.45 14.09 22.04
N GLU A 44 -10.66 13.92 23.33
CA GLU A 44 -9.64 13.51 24.30
C GLU A 44 -9.20 12.05 24.05
N ASP A 45 -10.14 11.13 23.84
CA ASP A 45 -9.86 9.72 23.53
C ASP A 45 -9.08 9.58 22.22
N LYS A 46 -9.43 10.39 21.22
CA LYS A 46 -8.72 10.39 19.94
C LYS A 46 -7.27 10.89 20.07
N VAL A 47 -7.03 11.90 20.90
CA VAL A 47 -5.66 12.39 21.16
C VAL A 47 -4.85 11.34 21.92
N LEU A 48 -5.47 10.69 22.92
CA LEU A 48 -4.82 9.62 23.68
C LEU A 48 -4.47 8.41 22.79
N PHE A 49 -5.39 7.99 21.92
CA PHE A 49 -5.17 6.91 20.98
C PHE A 49 -4.00 7.20 20.03
N ASN A 50 -3.95 8.40 19.47
CA ASN A 50 -2.84 8.83 18.60
C ASN A 50 -1.51 8.89 19.36
N ALA A 51 -1.50 9.31 20.62
CA ALA A 51 -0.30 9.30 21.45
C ALA A 51 0.17 7.87 21.74
N ALA A 52 -0.75 6.96 22.07
CA ALA A 52 -0.45 5.55 22.25
C ALA A 52 0.12 4.89 20.99
N GLN A 53 -0.44 5.23 19.82
CA GLN A 53 0.07 4.75 18.53
C GLN A 53 1.52 5.16 18.29
N LYS A 54 1.88 6.39 18.62
CA LYS A 54 3.27 6.88 18.49
C LYS A 54 4.24 6.17 19.43
N LEU A 55 3.87 6.01 20.71
CA LEU A 55 4.68 5.26 21.65
C LEU A 55 4.90 3.83 21.16
N LEU A 56 3.83 3.18 20.68
CA LEU A 56 3.94 1.84 20.12
C LEU A 56 4.82 1.81 18.87
N SER A 57 4.79 2.85 18.01
CA SER A 57 5.66 2.90 16.83
C SER A 57 7.15 2.96 17.19
N PHE A 58 7.53 3.65 18.27
CA PHE A 58 8.91 3.65 18.76
C PHE A 58 9.32 2.28 19.29
N ILE A 59 8.45 1.61 20.04
CA ILE A 59 8.71 0.25 20.52
C ILE A 59 8.84 -0.73 19.34
N MET A 60 7.97 -0.60 18.33
CA MET A 60 8.04 -1.42 17.12
C MET A 60 9.32 -1.17 16.31
N ALA A 61 9.80 0.07 16.21
CA ALA A 61 11.06 0.39 15.54
C ALA A 61 12.25 -0.32 16.22
N ILE A 62 12.28 -0.35 17.56
CA ILE A 62 13.30 -1.07 18.32
C ILE A 62 13.17 -2.58 18.10
N ALA A 63 11.95 -3.11 18.19
CA ALA A 63 11.69 -4.55 18.04
C ALA A 63 12.03 -5.06 16.62
N GLU A 64 11.60 -4.35 15.59
CA GLU A 64 11.93 -4.65 14.20
C GLU A 64 13.44 -4.54 13.95
N GLY A 65 14.11 -3.49 14.46
CA GLY A 65 15.55 -3.33 14.36
C GLY A 65 16.32 -4.48 15.01
N MET A 66 15.93 -4.90 16.23
CA MET A 66 16.50 -6.07 16.90
C MET A 66 16.27 -7.34 16.07
N ALA A 67 15.08 -7.53 15.53
CA ALA A 67 14.76 -8.69 14.72
C ALA A 67 15.59 -8.75 13.43
N TYR A 68 15.84 -7.61 12.77
CA TYR A 68 16.75 -7.54 11.61
C TYR A 68 18.18 -7.93 11.95
N ILE A 69 18.72 -7.46 13.07
CA ILE A 69 20.06 -7.83 13.53
C ILE A 69 20.12 -9.32 13.86
N TRP A 70 19.12 -9.82 14.59
CA TRP A 70 19.05 -11.23 15.00
C TRP A 70 18.83 -12.18 13.82
N SER A 71 18.15 -11.74 12.76
CA SER A 71 17.96 -12.52 11.53
C SER A 71 19.26 -12.68 10.74
N GLY A 72 20.34 -11.98 11.09
CA GLY A 72 21.60 -12.00 10.34
C GLY A 72 21.53 -11.26 9.02
N ALA A 73 20.61 -10.28 8.88
CA ALA A 73 20.48 -9.48 7.64
C ALA A 73 21.75 -8.70 7.30
N TYR A 74 22.52 -8.33 8.32
CA TYR A 74 23.79 -7.60 8.20
C TYR A 74 25.03 -8.51 8.34
N GLY A 75 24.85 -9.80 8.62
CA GLY A 75 25.91 -10.79 8.90
C GLY A 75 25.75 -11.41 10.28
N ASP A 76 26.60 -12.39 10.60
CA ASP A 76 26.56 -13.05 11.90
C ASP A 76 26.95 -12.10 13.03
N ILE A 77 26.19 -12.11 14.13
CA ILE A 77 26.39 -11.24 15.30
C ILE A 77 27.81 -11.38 15.86
N ASN A 78 28.37 -12.60 15.81
CA ASN A 78 29.73 -12.88 16.29
C ASN A 78 30.81 -12.20 15.42
N GLN A 79 30.55 -11.98 14.12
CA GLN A 79 31.47 -11.33 13.20
C GLN A 79 31.38 -9.82 13.25
N ILE A 80 30.13 -9.30 13.43
CA ILE A 80 29.88 -7.85 13.50
C ILE A 80 30.39 -7.27 14.81
N GLY A 81 30.32 -8.05 15.89
CA GLY A 81 30.62 -7.58 17.26
C GLY A 81 29.45 -6.83 17.92
N ALA A 82 29.33 -6.99 19.25
CA ALA A 82 28.22 -6.44 20.01
C ALA A 82 28.13 -4.90 19.92
N GLY A 83 29.26 -4.19 19.86
CA GLY A 83 29.30 -2.73 19.76
C GLY A 83 28.68 -2.23 18.46
N ASN A 84 29.04 -2.83 17.32
CA ASN A 84 28.51 -2.44 16.01
C ASN A 84 27.02 -2.83 15.89
N ALA A 85 26.59 -3.95 16.47
CA ALA A 85 25.19 -4.33 16.49
C ALA A 85 24.32 -3.30 17.24
N ILE A 86 24.79 -2.77 18.38
CA ILE A 86 24.10 -1.72 19.12
C ILE A 86 24.06 -0.41 18.30
N LEU A 87 25.14 -0.06 17.61
CA LEU A 87 25.17 1.14 16.75
C LEU A 87 24.17 1.02 15.58
N ILE A 88 24.09 -0.14 14.94
CA ILE A 88 23.09 -0.39 13.87
C ILE A 88 21.68 -0.25 14.43
N LEU A 89 21.40 -0.85 15.59
CA LEU A 89 20.09 -0.71 16.25
C LEU A 89 19.74 0.75 16.51
N LEU A 90 20.68 1.51 17.03
CA LEU A 90 20.50 2.93 17.35
C LEU A 90 20.25 3.76 16.07
N GLN A 91 20.95 3.47 15.00
CA GLN A 91 20.73 4.13 13.69
C GLN A 91 19.34 3.84 13.12
N LEU A 92 18.90 2.58 13.15
CA LEU A 92 17.59 2.18 12.65
C LEU A 92 16.44 2.77 13.48
N THR A 93 16.58 2.77 14.81
CA THR A 93 15.57 3.37 15.69
C THR A 93 15.50 4.88 15.52
N PHE A 94 16.66 5.55 15.40
CA PHE A 94 16.70 6.99 15.14
C PHE A 94 16.01 7.34 13.81
N ALA A 95 16.25 6.58 12.74
CA ALA A 95 15.58 6.77 11.48
C ALA A 95 14.05 6.61 11.62
N GLY A 96 13.58 5.60 12.35
CA GLY A 96 12.16 5.40 12.65
C GLY A 96 11.53 6.56 13.42
N VAL A 97 12.26 7.13 14.40
CA VAL A 97 11.83 8.33 15.12
C VAL A 97 11.71 9.54 14.19
N VAL A 98 12.68 9.76 13.31
CA VAL A 98 12.65 10.87 12.33
C VAL A 98 11.43 10.73 11.42
N VAL A 99 11.14 9.54 10.89
CA VAL A 99 9.97 9.31 10.03
C VAL A 99 8.67 9.60 10.78
N THR A 100 8.56 9.15 12.04
CA THR A 100 7.37 9.41 12.86
C THR A 100 7.17 10.91 13.13
N MET A 101 8.25 11.64 13.37
CA MET A 101 8.19 13.10 13.57
C MET A 101 7.83 13.85 12.27
N LEU A 102 8.34 13.39 11.13
CA LEU A 102 7.97 13.94 9.82
C LEU A 102 6.48 13.70 9.51
N ASP A 103 5.95 12.51 9.81
CA ASP A 103 4.52 12.22 9.65
C ASP A 103 3.66 13.17 10.49
N GLU A 104 4.03 13.41 11.75
CA GLU A 104 3.34 14.35 12.63
C GLU A 104 3.39 15.81 12.11
N MET A 105 4.56 16.23 11.63
CA MET A 105 4.74 17.56 11.08
C MET A 105 3.85 17.77 9.84
N LEU A 106 3.73 16.76 8.98
CA LEU A 106 2.87 16.82 7.79
C LEU A 106 1.39 16.86 8.16
N GLN A 107 0.97 16.06 9.15
CA GLN A 107 -0.43 16.03 9.60
C GLN A 107 -0.85 17.33 10.29
N LYS A 108 -0.05 17.83 11.24
CA LYS A 108 -0.41 18.99 12.07
C LYS A 108 0.05 20.31 11.49
N GLY A 109 1.21 20.35 10.84
CA GLY A 109 1.80 21.59 10.34
C GLY A 109 1.22 22.03 8.99
N TYR A 110 1.06 21.11 8.07
CA TYR A 110 0.62 21.41 6.70
C TYR A 110 -0.81 20.99 6.39
N GLY A 111 -1.46 20.23 7.26
CA GLY A 111 -2.82 19.75 7.02
C GLY A 111 -2.98 18.79 5.84
N LEU A 112 -1.87 18.22 5.36
CA LEU A 112 -1.83 17.35 4.18
C LEU A 112 -2.38 15.93 4.44
N GLY A 113 -3.05 15.70 5.56
CA GLY A 113 -3.57 14.38 5.92
C GLY A 113 -2.46 13.46 6.45
N SER A 114 -2.43 12.19 6.02
CA SER A 114 -1.44 11.21 6.48
C SER A 114 -0.12 11.36 5.74
N GLY A 115 0.98 11.59 6.46
CA GLY A 115 2.34 11.60 5.91
C GLY A 115 2.76 10.24 5.37
N ILE A 116 2.26 9.14 5.96
CA ILE A 116 2.48 7.77 5.48
C ILE A 116 2.04 7.65 4.02
N SER A 117 0.84 8.15 3.70
CA SER A 117 0.31 8.14 2.33
C SER A 117 1.22 8.90 1.37
N LEU A 118 1.70 10.07 1.78
CA LEU A 118 2.61 10.88 0.98
C LEU A 118 3.93 10.16 0.72
N PHE A 119 4.53 9.53 1.73
CA PHE A 119 5.78 8.77 1.59
C PHE A 119 5.62 7.59 0.63
N ILE A 120 4.50 6.86 0.71
CA ILE A 120 4.20 5.77 -0.23
C ILE A 120 4.10 6.31 -1.66
N ALA A 121 3.29 7.35 -1.87
CA ALA A 121 3.07 7.93 -3.20
C ALA A 121 4.38 8.44 -3.81
N THR A 122 5.19 9.16 -3.03
CA THR A 122 6.48 9.70 -3.48
C THR A 122 7.45 8.59 -3.87
N ASN A 123 7.62 7.59 -3.00
CA ASN A 123 8.57 6.49 -3.24
C ASN A 123 8.16 5.63 -4.45
N VAL A 124 6.87 5.38 -4.62
CA VAL A 124 6.38 4.62 -5.78
C VAL A 124 6.56 5.43 -7.06
N SER A 125 6.21 6.72 -7.03
CA SER A 125 6.38 7.62 -8.20
C SER A 125 7.84 7.76 -8.59
N GLU A 126 8.74 7.92 -7.62
CA GLU A 126 10.18 7.95 -7.85
C GLU A 126 10.66 6.65 -8.52
N ASN A 127 10.23 5.50 -8.02
CA ASN A 127 10.61 4.21 -8.59
C ASN A 127 10.14 4.05 -10.04
N ILE A 128 8.92 4.49 -10.35
CA ILE A 128 8.39 4.46 -11.72
C ILE A 128 9.19 5.39 -12.62
N LEU A 129 9.46 6.62 -12.18
CA LEU A 129 10.26 7.59 -12.94
C LEU A 129 11.69 7.10 -13.15
N TRP A 130 12.33 6.55 -12.11
CA TRP A 130 13.67 6.01 -12.21
C TRP A 130 13.75 4.89 -13.23
N LYS A 131 12.89 3.90 -13.16
CA LYS A 131 12.85 2.79 -14.11
C LYS A 131 12.47 3.20 -15.53
N SER A 132 11.82 4.35 -15.68
CA SER A 132 11.50 4.91 -17.01
C SER A 132 12.66 5.70 -17.61
N PHE A 133 13.37 6.51 -16.80
CA PHE A 133 14.34 7.50 -17.26
C PHE A 133 15.76 7.27 -16.70
N SER A 134 16.09 6.15 -16.08
CA SER A 134 17.43 5.89 -15.52
C SER A 134 18.51 5.91 -16.59
N PRO A 135 19.57 6.73 -16.44
CA PRO A 135 20.71 6.75 -17.35
C PRO A 135 21.77 5.68 -17.04
N ILE A 136 21.53 4.84 -16.01
CA ILE A 136 22.50 3.82 -15.60
C ILE A 136 22.59 2.73 -16.68
N THR A 137 23.82 2.36 -17.02
CA THR A 137 24.10 1.29 -17.97
C THR A 137 24.24 -0.06 -17.25
N LEU A 138 23.55 -1.05 -17.77
CA LEU A 138 23.68 -2.45 -17.36
C LEU A 138 24.45 -3.21 -18.44
N SER A 139 25.50 -3.92 -18.04
CA SER A 139 26.21 -4.86 -18.93
C SER A 139 25.43 -6.17 -18.96
N THR A 140 24.81 -6.46 -20.10
CA THR A 140 24.08 -7.68 -20.36
C THR A 140 24.80 -8.47 -21.45
N GLU A 141 24.53 -9.77 -21.57
CA GLU A 141 25.09 -10.63 -22.65
C GLU A 141 24.87 -10.05 -24.06
N ALA A 142 23.83 -9.26 -24.27
CA ALA A 142 23.52 -8.55 -25.51
C ALA A 142 24.23 -7.21 -25.70
N GLY A 143 25.18 -6.85 -24.80
CA GLY A 143 25.91 -5.57 -24.80
C GLY A 143 25.48 -4.62 -23.69
N THR A 144 26.02 -3.40 -23.70
CA THR A 144 25.66 -2.34 -22.75
C THR A 144 24.28 -1.78 -23.09
N GLN A 145 23.35 -1.86 -22.14
CA GLN A 145 21.99 -1.34 -22.26
C GLN A 145 21.71 -0.37 -21.11
N PHE A 146 20.85 0.61 -21.34
CA PHE A 146 20.36 1.48 -20.28
C PHE A 146 19.25 0.82 -19.46
N GLU A 147 19.24 1.04 -18.16
CA GLU A 147 18.20 0.53 -17.26
C GLU A 147 16.82 1.15 -17.59
N GLY A 148 16.79 2.47 -17.83
CA GLY A 148 15.55 3.20 -18.15
C GLY A 148 14.92 2.75 -19.46
N ALA A 149 13.61 2.45 -19.43
CA ALA A 149 12.89 1.95 -20.60
C ALA A 149 12.89 2.94 -21.77
N ILE A 150 12.68 4.24 -21.49
CA ILE A 150 12.60 5.29 -22.50
C ILE A 150 13.99 5.61 -23.05
N ILE A 151 14.99 5.78 -22.19
CA ILE A 151 16.36 6.09 -22.62
C ILE A 151 16.92 4.95 -23.46
N ASN A 152 16.66 3.70 -23.03
CA ASN A 152 17.10 2.53 -23.81
C ASN A 152 16.41 2.44 -25.17
N PHE A 153 15.14 2.81 -25.27
CA PHE A 153 14.41 2.86 -26.54
C PHE A 153 15.09 3.82 -27.53
N PHE A 154 15.41 5.05 -27.11
CA PHE A 154 16.13 5.99 -27.96
C PHE A 154 17.53 5.50 -28.30
N HIS A 155 18.28 4.97 -27.33
CA HIS A 155 19.58 4.40 -27.57
C HIS A 155 19.58 3.27 -28.62
N LEU A 156 18.62 2.35 -28.54
CA LEU A 156 18.49 1.26 -29.48
C LEU A 156 18.17 1.74 -30.90
N ILE A 157 17.33 2.76 -31.05
CA ILE A 157 17.02 3.36 -32.37
C ILE A 157 18.26 3.98 -33.02
N PHE A 158 19.09 4.69 -32.21
CA PHE A 158 20.28 5.35 -32.73
C PHE A 158 21.46 4.41 -32.98
N THR A 159 21.53 3.29 -32.24
CA THR A 159 22.71 2.40 -32.29
C THR A 159 22.52 1.23 -33.26
N LYS A 160 21.31 0.69 -33.41
CA LYS A 160 21.05 -0.47 -34.28
C LYS A 160 20.67 -0.04 -35.69
N GLN A 161 21.31 -0.65 -36.70
CA GLN A 161 21.04 -0.41 -38.12
C GLN A 161 19.64 -0.87 -38.55
N ASN A 162 19.10 -1.96 -37.93
CA ASN A 162 17.75 -2.47 -38.21
C ASN A 162 16.74 -1.95 -37.20
N THR A 163 15.92 -0.99 -37.62
CA THR A 163 14.89 -0.35 -36.79
C THR A 163 13.85 -1.35 -36.23
N LEU A 164 13.46 -2.35 -37.02
CA LEU A 164 12.51 -3.38 -36.59
C LEU A 164 13.06 -4.27 -35.48
N GLN A 165 14.34 -4.64 -35.55
CA GLN A 165 14.99 -5.39 -34.48
C GLN A 165 15.17 -4.54 -33.22
N ALA A 166 15.51 -3.26 -33.37
CA ALA A 166 15.60 -2.33 -32.26
C ALA A 166 14.27 -2.20 -31.53
N LEU A 167 13.17 -2.10 -32.29
CA LEU A 167 11.83 -2.02 -31.75
C LEU A 167 11.46 -3.30 -30.98
N TYR A 168 11.71 -4.47 -31.57
CA TYR A 168 11.45 -5.75 -30.91
C TYR A 168 12.19 -5.88 -29.57
N TYR A 169 13.49 -5.54 -29.53
CA TYR A 169 14.27 -5.56 -28.29
C TYR A 169 13.79 -4.53 -27.26
N ALA A 170 13.32 -3.36 -27.66
CA ALA A 170 12.77 -2.36 -26.77
C ALA A 170 11.48 -2.82 -26.07
N PHE A 171 10.64 -3.59 -26.78
CA PHE A 171 9.37 -4.10 -26.26
C PHE A 171 9.50 -5.40 -25.45
N PHE A 172 10.42 -6.30 -25.83
CA PHE A 172 10.47 -7.69 -25.33
C PHE A 172 11.77 -8.04 -24.60
N ARG A 173 12.54 -7.05 -24.08
CA ARG A 173 13.72 -7.37 -23.28
C ARG A 173 13.31 -7.95 -21.91
N GLU A 174 14.02 -8.99 -21.44
CA GLU A 174 13.74 -9.66 -20.15
C GLU A 174 14.61 -9.14 -18.99
N SER A 175 15.79 -8.57 -19.29
CA SER A 175 16.79 -8.20 -18.28
C SER A 175 16.51 -6.91 -17.49
N ALA A 176 15.64 -6.03 -18.02
CA ALA A 176 15.34 -4.72 -17.44
C ALA A 176 13.92 -4.27 -17.82
N PRO A 177 13.36 -3.21 -17.19
CA PRO A 177 12.05 -2.69 -17.56
C PRO A 177 11.97 -2.37 -19.04
N ASN A 178 10.98 -2.92 -19.71
CA ASN A 178 10.76 -2.73 -21.14
C ASN A 178 9.64 -1.72 -21.43
N LEU A 179 9.46 -1.35 -22.70
CA LEU A 179 8.43 -0.39 -23.10
C LEU A 179 7.01 -0.93 -22.85
N ASN A 180 6.83 -2.26 -22.96
CA ASN A 180 5.54 -2.90 -22.68
C ASN A 180 5.13 -2.73 -21.22
N ASN A 181 6.08 -2.85 -20.29
CA ASN A 181 5.84 -2.63 -18.85
C ASN A 181 5.45 -1.16 -18.56
N LEU A 182 6.04 -0.21 -19.28
CA LEU A 182 5.66 1.21 -19.20
C LEU A 182 4.23 1.45 -19.69
N LEU A 183 3.86 0.89 -20.86
CA LEU A 183 2.51 0.99 -21.39
C LEU A 183 1.48 0.33 -20.47
N ALA A 184 1.82 -0.83 -19.91
CA ALA A 184 1.00 -1.49 -18.89
C ALA A 184 0.78 -0.60 -17.66
N THR A 185 1.83 0.08 -17.20
CA THR A 185 1.74 1.03 -16.08
C THR A 185 0.80 2.19 -16.39
N LEU A 186 0.93 2.81 -17.57
CA LEU A 186 0.05 3.89 -18.01
C LEU A 186 -1.40 3.44 -18.15
N PHE A 187 -1.60 2.23 -18.69
CA PHE A 187 -2.94 1.64 -18.81
C PHE A 187 -3.58 1.44 -17.43
N VAL A 188 -2.86 0.86 -16.47
CA VAL A 188 -3.35 0.66 -15.10
C VAL A 188 -3.66 1.99 -14.43
N ILE A 189 -2.79 2.99 -14.54
CA ILE A 189 -3.02 4.34 -14.00
C ILE A 189 -4.33 4.92 -14.56
N SER A 190 -4.52 4.87 -15.87
CA SER A 190 -5.72 5.39 -16.53
C SER A 190 -6.98 4.67 -16.08
N LEU A 191 -6.91 3.34 -15.93
CA LEU A 191 -8.03 2.51 -15.49
C LEU A 191 -8.42 2.83 -14.03
N VAL A 192 -7.43 3.01 -13.15
CA VAL A 192 -7.68 3.37 -11.74
C VAL A 192 -8.33 4.75 -11.63
N ILE A 193 -7.84 5.74 -12.37
CA ILE A 193 -8.42 7.09 -12.40
C ILE A 193 -9.89 7.03 -12.87
N TYR A 194 -10.15 6.25 -13.92
CA TYR A 194 -11.51 6.07 -14.44
C TYR A 194 -12.44 5.47 -13.38
N LEU A 195 -12.01 4.41 -12.69
CA LEU A 195 -12.82 3.75 -11.66
C LEU A 195 -13.03 4.62 -10.41
N GLN A 196 -12.14 5.53 -10.10
CA GLN A 196 -12.32 6.49 -8.98
C GLN A 196 -13.45 7.50 -9.24
N GLY A 197 -13.83 7.71 -10.49
CA GLY A 197 -14.96 8.55 -10.85
C GLY A 197 -16.33 7.96 -10.47
N PHE A 198 -16.41 6.64 -10.22
CA PHE A 198 -17.68 5.98 -9.88
C PHE A 198 -18.12 6.29 -8.45
N ARG A 199 -19.28 6.91 -8.32
CA ARG A 199 -19.90 7.23 -7.04
C ARG A 199 -21.43 7.12 -7.14
N VAL A 200 -22.06 6.70 -6.05
CA VAL A 200 -23.51 6.71 -5.90
C VAL A 200 -23.88 7.98 -5.17
N GLU A 201 -24.66 8.86 -5.78
CA GLU A 201 -25.09 10.12 -5.19
C GLU A 201 -26.36 9.94 -4.37
N VAL A 202 -26.25 10.23 -3.07
CA VAL A 202 -27.40 10.23 -2.15
C VAL A 202 -27.87 11.67 -1.99
N PRO A 203 -29.11 12.00 -2.40
CA PRO A 203 -29.63 13.37 -2.28
C PRO A 203 -29.89 13.71 -0.81
N LEU A 204 -29.23 14.77 -0.35
CA LEU A 204 -29.33 15.32 1.00
C LEU A 204 -30.17 16.61 0.99
N ALA A 205 -30.95 16.81 2.03
CA ALA A 205 -31.69 18.05 2.27
C ALA A 205 -31.32 18.64 3.64
N SER A 206 -30.91 19.88 3.68
CA SER A 206 -30.63 20.58 4.92
C SER A 206 -31.94 20.95 5.65
N GLN A 207 -31.98 20.74 6.97
CA GLN A 207 -33.12 21.22 7.80
C GLN A 207 -32.99 22.70 8.16
N LYS A 208 -31.76 23.20 8.21
CA LYS A 208 -31.48 24.62 8.57
C LYS A 208 -31.88 25.58 7.46
N ILE A 209 -31.66 25.21 6.21
CA ILE A 209 -31.92 26.11 5.06
C ILE A 209 -32.91 25.39 4.14
N ARG A 210 -34.15 25.89 4.09
CA ARG A 210 -35.17 25.34 3.18
C ARG A 210 -34.76 25.55 1.73
N GLY A 211 -34.67 24.45 0.97
CA GLY A 211 -34.35 24.48 -0.46
C GLY A 211 -32.90 24.20 -0.79
N LEU A 212 -31.99 24.11 0.19
CA LEU A 212 -30.62 23.63 -0.06
C LEU A 212 -30.60 22.11 -0.20
N VAL A 213 -30.43 21.65 -1.44
CA VAL A 213 -30.24 20.25 -1.76
C VAL A 213 -28.77 20.07 -2.07
N SER A 214 -28.10 19.22 -1.32
CA SER A 214 -26.74 18.78 -1.59
C SER A 214 -26.74 17.29 -1.91
N SER A 215 -25.67 16.77 -2.51
CA SER A 215 -25.50 15.34 -2.72
C SER A 215 -24.30 14.82 -1.93
N HIS A 216 -24.47 13.68 -1.31
CA HIS A 216 -23.35 12.95 -0.71
C HIS A 216 -22.99 11.78 -1.61
N GLY A 217 -21.78 11.81 -2.15
CA GLY A 217 -21.29 10.74 -3.03
C GLY A 217 -20.66 9.61 -2.26
N ILE A 218 -21.27 8.42 -2.28
CA ILE A 218 -20.63 7.19 -1.82
C ILE A 218 -19.73 6.68 -2.94
N LYS A 219 -18.41 6.80 -2.78
CA LYS A 219 -17.43 6.39 -3.78
C LYS A 219 -17.34 4.87 -3.88
N LEU A 220 -16.97 4.34 -5.05
CA LEU A 220 -16.67 2.91 -5.22
C LEU A 220 -15.51 2.51 -4.30
N PHE A 221 -14.45 3.30 -4.25
CA PHE A 221 -13.33 3.11 -3.33
C PHE A 221 -13.59 3.84 -2.00
N TYR A 222 -14.65 3.40 -1.30
CA TYR A 222 -15.10 4.03 -0.06
C TYR A 222 -14.05 4.03 1.04
N THR A 223 -13.37 2.92 1.23
CA THR A 223 -12.30 2.77 2.23
C THR A 223 -10.93 3.24 1.74
N SER A 224 -10.88 3.84 0.55
CA SER A 224 -9.62 4.30 -0.08
C SER A 224 -8.53 3.20 -0.11
N ASN A 225 -7.32 3.54 0.31
CA ASN A 225 -6.13 2.69 0.19
C ASN A 225 -5.88 1.78 1.40
N ILE A 226 -6.58 2.00 2.49
CA ILE A 226 -6.26 1.41 3.79
C ILE A 226 -6.33 -0.13 3.78
N PRO A 227 -7.35 -0.78 3.19
CA PRO A 227 -7.40 -2.23 3.11
C PRO A 227 -6.18 -2.83 2.42
N MET A 228 -5.67 -2.15 1.41
CA MET A 228 -4.50 -2.55 0.63
C MET A 228 -3.21 -2.42 1.44
N ILE A 229 -3.06 -1.32 2.19
CA ILE A 229 -1.92 -1.10 3.08
C ILE A 229 -1.91 -2.17 4.17
N ILE A 230 -3.05 -2.47 4.79
CA ILE A 230 -3.17 -3.50 5.82
C ILE A 230 -2.81 -4.87 5.25
N GLN A 231 -3.36 -5.24 4.09
CA GLN A 231 -3.06 -6.52 3.45
C GLN A 231 -1.58 -6.65 3.11
N SER A 232 -0.98 -5.65 2.48
CA SER A 232 0.44 -5.69 2.08
C SER A 232 1.37 -5.76 3.30
N THR A 233 1.04 -5.04 4.36
CA THR A 233 1.80 -5.06 5.63
C THR A 233 1.67 -6.41 6.33
N LEU A 234 0.47 -7.00 6.36
CA LEU A 234 0.25 -8.32 6.92
C LEU A 234 1.08 -9.38 6.17
N VAL A 235 1.02 -9.40 4.84
CA VAL A 235 1.80 -10.32 4.00
C VAL A 235 3.29 -10.13 4.25
N GLN A 236 3.77 -8.90 4.36
CA GLN A 236 5.17 -8.62 4.65
C GLN A 236 5.60 -9.10 6.04
N ASN A 237 4.78 -8.90 7.06
CA ASN A 237 5.06 -9.39 8.40
C ASN A 237 5.10 -10.92 8.45
N VAL A 238 4.20 -11.60 7.73
CA VAL A 238 4.21 -13.06 7.59
C VAL A 238 5.49 -13.52 6.88
N TYR A 239 5.91 -12.84 5.82
CA TYR A 239 7.17 -13.17 5.12
C TYR A 239 8.38 -12.97 6.02
N PHE A 240 8.44 -11.85 6.72
CA PHE A 240 9.54 -11.56 7.63
C PHE A 240 9.64 -12.62 8.73
N LEU A 241 8.51 -12.93 9.39
CA LEU A 241 8.45 -13.95 10.45
C LEU A 241 8.81 -15.33 9.92
N SER A 242 8.26 -15.73 8.75
CA SER A 242 8.56 -17.00 8.10
C SER A 242 10.04 -17.12 7.75
N GLN A 243 10.63 -16.08 7.19
CA GLN A 243 12.05 -16.05 6.82
C GLN A 243 12.96 -16.17 8.05
N LEU A 244 12.62 -15.42 9.13
CA LEU A 244 13.35 -15.46 10.39
C LEU A 244 13.32 -16.86 11.02
N LEU A 245 12.13 -17.45 11.11
CA LEU A 245 11.95 -18.80 11.65
C LEU A 245 12.66 -19.85 10.80
N TYR A 246 12.60 -19.75 9.47
CA TYR A 246 13.25 -20.71 8.57
C TYR A 246 14.78 -20.65 8.69
N ARG A 247 15.39 -19.49 8.83
CA ARG A 247 16.84 -19.37 9.06
C ARG A 247 17.29 -20.07 10.34
N ARG A 248 16.46 -20.01 11.41
CA ARG A 248 16.82 -20.57 12.73
C ARG A 248 16.42 -22.04 12.90
N PHE A 249 15.26 -22.45 12.36
CA PHE A 249 14.66 -23.77 12.60
C PHE A 249 14.32 -24.49 11.29
N LYS A 250 15.31 -24.71 10.42
CA LYS A 250 15.14 -25.36 9.09
C LYS A 250 14.47 -26.73 9.12
N THR A 251 14.56 -27.46 10.24
CA THR A 251 14.10 -28.86 10.38
C THR A 251 12.66 -28.98 10.85
N ASN A 252 12.08 -27.94 11.47
CA ASN A 252 10.75 -28.03 12.04
C ASN A 252 9.65 -28.05 10.96
N PHE A 253 8.70 -28.99 11.07
CA PHE A 253 7.59 -29.17 10.15
C PHE A 253 6.70 -27.92 10.05
N PHE A 254 6.36 -27.28 11.18
CA PHE A 254 5.55 -26.06 11.20
C PHE A 254 6.23 -24.89 10.48
N VAL A 255 7.55 -24.77 10.59
CA VAL A 255 8.32 -23.73 9.90
C VAL A 255 8.33 -23.96 8.39
N LYS A 256 8.45 -25.22 7.95
CA LYS A 256 8.34 -25.58 6.52
C LYS A 256 6.95 -25.35 5.96
N LEU A 257 5.91 -25.56 6.76
CA LEU A 257 4.53 -25.26 6.38
C LEU A 257 4.31 -23.77 6.20
N LEU A 258 4.92 -22.93 7.06
CA LEU A 258 4.86 -21.47 6.97
C LEU A 258 5.58 -20.96 5.72
N GLY A 259 6.75 -21.49 5.40
CA GLY A 259 7.49 -21.16 4.19
C GLY A 259 8.87 -21.76 4.12
N THR A 260 9.22 -22.26 2.95
CA THR A 260 10.57 -22.66 2.59
C THR A 260 11.21 -21.59 1.72
N TRP A 261 12.43 -21.17 2.07
CA TRP A 261 13.12 -20.05 1.45
C TRP A 261 14.42 -20.49 0.79
N GLN A 262 14.70 -19.98 -0.40
CA GLN A 262 15.97 -20.12 -1.08
C GLN A 262 16.59 -18.75 -1.31
N GLU A 263 17.90 -18.67 -1.12
CA GLU A 263 18.66 -17.47 -1.47
C GLU A 263 18.81 -17.43 -2.99
N ALA A 264 18.39 -16.31 -3.60
CA ALA A 264 18.57 -16.12 -5.03
C ALA A 264 20.07 -15.96 -5.33
N GLU A 265 20.56 -16.64 -6.37
CA GLU A 265 21.98 -16.64 -6.79
C GLU A 265 22.48 -15.22 -7.14
N PHE A 266 21.58 -14.34 -7.55
CA PHE A 266 21.88 -12.94 -7.85
C PHE A 266 21.10 -12.01 -6.93
N GLY A 267 21.80 -11.26 -6.08
CA GLY A 267 21.24 -10.10 -5.35
C GLY A 267 20.84 -10.34 -3.89
N GLY A 268 21.11 -11.50 -3.28
CA GLY A 268 20.90 -11.72 -1.83
C GLY A 268 19.45 -11.58 -1.32
N GLN A 269 18.47 -11.67 -2.22
CA GLN A 269 17.05 -11.71 -1.85
C GLN A 269 16.60 -13.15 -1.71
N SER A 270 16.04 -13.51 -0.55
CA SER A 270 15.43 -14.82 -0.37
C SER A 270 14.06 -14.86 -1.05
N VAL A 271 13.80 -15.90 -1.82
CA VAL A 271 12.53 -16.13 -2.53
C VAL A 271 11.83 -17.31 -1.88
N PRO A 272 10.53 -17.24 -1.60
CA PRO A 272 9.77 -18.37 -1.08
C PRO A 272 9.55 -19.39 -2.20
N ILE A 273 9.85 -20.69 -1.92
CA ILE A 273 9.65 -21.78 -2.88
C ILE A 273 8.49 -22.67 -2.50
N GLY A 274 8.12 -22.70 -1.22
CA GLY A 274 7.03 -23.54 -0.76
C GLY A 274 6.43 -23.05 0.55
N GLY A 275 5.34 -23.69 0.94
CA GLY A 275 4.57 -23.33 2.12
C GLY A 275 3.60 -22.17 1.90
N LEU A 276 3.00 -21.69 2.97
CA LEU A 276 1.98 -20.65 2.93
C LEU A 276 2.52 -19.35 2.31
N ALA A 277 3.77 -18.99 2.58
CA ALA A 277 4.43 -17.83 2.02
C ALA A 277 4.53 -17.89 0.48
N TYR A 278 4.71 -19.09 -0.10
CA TYR A 278 4.72 -19.26 -1.56
C TYR A 278 3.37 -18.90 -2.17
N TYR A 279 2.27 -19.41 -1.62
CA TYR A 279 0.92 -19.14 -2.12
C TYR A 279 0.45 -17.69 -1.94
N MET A 280 1.10 -16.94 -1.04
CA MET A 280 0.84 -15.51 -0.86
C MET A 280 1.75 -14.62 -1.74
N SER A 281 2.69 -15.21 -2.49
CA SER A 281 3.61 -14.43 -3.32
C SER A 281 2.93 -13.92 -4.59
N PRO A 282 3.21 -12.67 -5.02
CA PRO A 282 2.62 -12.11 -6.23
C PRO A 282 3.14 -12.82 -7.47
N LEU A 283 2.25 -13.02 -8.42
CA LEU A 283 2.57 -13.50 -9.76
C LEU A 283 3.37 -12.41 -10.49
N ARG A 284 4.46 -12.79 -11.15
CA ARG A 284 5.34 -11.83 -11.85
C ARG A 284 5.04 -11.73 -13.33
N ASP A 285 4.72 -12.87 -13.95
CA ASP A 285 4.52 -12.99 -15.38
C ASP A 285 3.38 -13.95 -15.72
N VAL A 286 2.87 -13.83 -16.94
CA VAL A 286 1.90 -14.79 -17.50
C VAL A 286 2.48 -16.21 -17.53
N LYS A 287 3.81 -16.34 -17.67
CA LYS A 287 4.51 -17.63 -17.66
C LYS A 287 4.32 -18.37 -16.31
N ASP A 288 4.28 -17.65 -15.21
CA ASP A 288 4.07 -18.24 -13.86
C ASP A 288 2.69 -18.88 -13.74
N ILE A 289 1.68 -18.29 -14.38
CA ILE A 289 0.30 -18.82 -14.39
C ILE A 289 0.24 -20.15 -15.15
N ILE A 290 1.00 -20.28 -16.24
CA ILE A 290 1.03 -21.49 -17.09
C ILE A 290 1.79 -22.59 -16.37
N ASN A 291 2.88 -22.27 -15.69
CA ASN A 291 3.72 -23.23 -14.99
C ASN A 291 3.03 -23.79 -13.74
N ASP A 292 2.43 -22.91 -12.91
CA ASP A 292 1.78 -23.29 -11.65
C ASP A 292 0.37 -22.70 -11.55
N PRO A 293 -0.64 -23.29 -12.21
CA PRO A 293 -2.02 -22.76 -12.21
C PRO A 293 -2.67 -22.82 -10.82
N ILE A 294 -2.25 -23.77 -9.95
CA ILE A 294 -2.77 -23.91 -8.58
C ILE A 294 -2.34 -22.69 -7.74
N HIS A 295 -1.06 -22.31 -7.83
CA HIS A 295 -0.55 -21.11 -7.17
C HIS A 295 -1.32 -19.86 -7.61
N ALA A 296 -1.54 -19.71 -8.92
CA ALA A 296 -2.26 -18.57 -9.48
C ALA A 296 -3.69 -18.46 -8.94
N ILE A 297 -4.45 -19.57 -8.93
CA ILE A 297 -5.83 -19.59 -8.41
C ILE A 297 -5.85 -19.25 -6.91
N VAL A 298 -5.00 -19.87 -6.11
CA VAL A 298 -4.94 -19.64 -4.67
C VAL A 298 -4.56 -18.19 -4.37
N TYR A 299 -3.59 -17.63 -5.07
CA TYR A 299 -3.18 -16.24 -4.93
C TYR A 299 -4.32 -15.27 -5.25
N VAL A 300 -5.00 -15.46 -6.39
CA VAL A 300 -6.15 -14.63 -6.80
C VAL A 300 -7.25 -14.67 -5.74
N LEU A 301 -7.64 -15.85 -5.30
CA LEU A 301 -8.67 -16.01 -4.27
C LEU A 301 -8.25 -15.36 -2.95
N PHE A 302 -6.99 -15.54 -2.54
CA PHE A 302 -6.44 -14.93 -1.33
C PHE A 302 -6.50 -13.41 -1.39
N VAL A 303 -5.99 -12.79 -2.45
CA VAL A 303 -5.94 -11.32 -2.58
C VAL A 303 -7.35 -10.73 -2.61
N VAL A 304 -8.25 -11.28 -3.43
CA VAL A 304 -9.62 -10.78 -3.56
C VAL A 304 -10.39 -10.91 -2.25
N PHE A 305 -10.30 -12.06 -1.60
CA PHE A 305 -10.97 -12.30 -0.32
C PHE A 305 -10.44 -11.38 0.77
N MET A 306 -9.11 -11.26 0.91
CA MET A 306 -8.48 -10.42 1.94
C MET A 306 -8.77 -8.94 1.73
N CYS A 307 -8.70 -8.44 0.50
CA CYS A 307 -9.05 -7.05 0.21
C CYS A 307 -10.52 -6.73 0.54
N GLY A 308 -11.45 -7.60 0.17
CA GLY A 308 -12.86 -7.43 0.49
C GLY A 308 -13.13 -7.52 1.99
N PHE A 309 -12.49 -8.48 2.67
CA PHE A 309 -12.60 -8.66 4.13
C PHE A 309 -12.08 -7.44 4.89
N PHE A 310 -10.85 -6.98 4.58
CA PHE A 310 -10.28 -5.82 5.24
C PHE A 310 -11.04 -4.53 4.92
N ALA A 311 -11.59 -4.37 3.73
CA ALA A 311 -12.43 -3.24 3.40
C ALA A 311 -13.68 -3.18 4.28
N LYS A 312 -14.35 -4.31 4.47
CA LYS A 312 -15.54 -4.40 5.35
C LYS A 312 -15.17 -4.21 6.83
N PHE A 313 -14.06 -4.81 7.27
CA PHE A 313 -13.58 -4.72 8.64
C PHE A 313 -13.16 -3.28 8.99
N TRP A 314 -12.48 -2.61 8.05
CA TRP A 314 -12.04 -1.22 8.22
C TRP A 314 -13.19 -0.26 8.52
N ILE A 315 -14.31 -0.37 7.81
CA ILE A 315 -15.48 0.50 8.03
C ILE A 315 -15.95 0.46 9.49
N GLN A 316 -15.90 -0.72 10.11
CA GLN A 316 -16.36 -0.88 11.49
C GLN A 316 -15.45 -0.17 12.50
N ILE A 317 -14.15 -0.08 12.17
CA ILE A 317 -13.13 0.49 13.07
C ILE A 317 -12.92 1.98 12.82
N SER A 318 -13.00 2.43 11.56
CA SER A 318 -12.68 3.82 11.18
C SER A 318 -13.72 4.85 11.62
N GLY A 319 -14.87 4.43 12.15
CA GLY A 319 -15.98 5.34 12.46
C GLY A 319 -16.67 5.88 11.19
N GLU A 320 -16.56 5.16 10.09
CA GLU A 320 -17.24 5.44 8.81
C GLU A 320 -18.38 4.43 8.56
N SER A 321 -18.83 3.75 9.61
CA SER A 321 -19.95 2.83 9.49
C SER A 321 -21.24 3.56 9.16
N ALA A 322 -22.22 2.84 8.63
CA ALA A 322 -23.54 3.39 8.32
C ALA A 322 -24.19 4.10 9.53
N LYS A 323 -23.92 3.62 10.74
CA LYS A 323 -24.42 4.22 12.00
C LYS A 323 -23.70 5.55 12.28
N ASP A 324 -22.39 5.59 12.08
CA ASP A 324 -21.57 6.77 12.36
C ASP A 324 -21.86 7.89 11.35
N VAL A 325 -21.99 7.54 10.07
CA VAL A 325 -22.39 8.47 9.01
C VAL A 325 -23.80 9.03 9.26
N ALA A 326 -24.74 8.18 9.65
CA ALA A 326 -26.08 8.63 10.00
C ALA A 326 -26.09 9.56 11.23
N ARG A 327 -25.21 9.30 12.23
CA ARG A 327 -25.05 10.17 13.39
C ARG A 327 -24.46 11.52 12.99
N LYS A 328 -23.41 11.54 12.14
CA LYS A 328 -22.85 12.79 11.60
C LYS A 328 -23.91 13.62 10.87
N PHE A 329 -24.72 13.00 10.01
CA PHE A 329 -25.82 13.68 9.33
C PHE A 329 -26.86 14.27 10.29
N LYS A 330 -27.16 13.53 11.38
CA LYS A 330 -28.06 14.03 12.42
C LYS A 330 -27.49 15.22 13.17
N ASP A 331 -26.21 15.18 13.53
CA ASP A 331 -25.52 16.26 14.24
C ASP A 331 -25.41 17.52 13.35
N GLU A 332 -25.22 17.37 12.05
CA GLU A 332 -25.23 18.44 11.05
C GLU A 332 -26.64 18.90 10.64
N GLN A 333 -27.69 18.28 11.17
CA GLN A 333 -29.07 18.53 10.83
C GLN A 333 -29.39 18.36 9.33
N ILE A 334 -28.80 17.33 8.73
CA ILE A 334 -28.99 16.96 7.34
C ILE A 334 -29.84 15.68 7.28
N LYS A 335 -30.79 15.61 6.34
CA LYS A 335 -31.64 14.44 6.09
C LYS A 335 -31.50 13.96 4.67
N ILE A 336 -31.67 12.66 4.46
CA ILE A 336 -31.81 12.10 3.11
C ILE A 336 -33.22 12.48 2.60
N LYS A 337 -33.29 13.05 1.42
CA LYS A 337 -34.55 13.48 0.81
C LYS A 337 -35.51 12.28 0.66
N GLY A 338 -36.70 12.39 1.25
CA GLY A 338 -37.74 11.35 1.17
C GLY A 338 -37.67 10.25 2.23
N LEU A 339 -36.69 10.29 3.17
CA LEU A 339 -36.56 9.27 4.24
C LEU A 339 -36.78 9.88 5.63
N ARG A 340 -37.35 9.07 6.53
CA ARG A 340 -37.43 9.40 7.96
C ARG A 340 -36.09 9.15 8.64
N GLU A 341 -35.78 9.88 9.71
CA GLU A 341 -34.51 9.75 10.45
C GLU A 341 -34.22 8.31 10.92
N GLU A 342 -35.23 7.61 11.38
CA GLU A 342 -35.11 6.22 11.84
C GLU A 342 -34.74 5.23 10.73
N SER A 343 -35.17 5.50 9.49
CA SER A 343 -34.88 4.64 8.34
C SER A 343 -33.56 4.97 7.64
N MET A 344 -32.89 6.08 7.99
CA MET A 344 -31.64 6.54 7.38
C MET A 344 -30.50 5.53 7.63
N VAL A 345 -30.37 5.01 8.85
CA VAL A 345 -29.38 3.98 9.20
C VAL A 345 -29.59 2.73 8.35
N LYS A 346 -30.84 2.29 8.23
CA LYS A 346 -31.20 1.09 7.44
C LYS A 346 -30.87 1.29 5.95
N TYR A 347 -31.13 2.47 5.42
CA TYR A 347 -30.79 2.81 4.03
C TYR A 347 -29.29 2.80 3.81
N LEU A 348 -28.51 3.50 4.62
CA LEU A 348 -27.05 3.56 4.51
C LEU A 348 -26.39 2.19 4.75
N SER A 349 -26.95 1.35 5.64
CA SER A 349 -26.44 0.00 5.87
C SER A 349 -26.59 -0.94 4.67
N GLY A 350 -27.46 -0.60 3.72
CA GLY A 350 -27.58 -1.32 2.45
C GLY A 350 -26.49 -0.96 1.43
N TYR A 351 -26.01 0.29 1.45
CA TYR A 351 -25.05 0.79 0.44
C TYR A 351 -23.59 0.78 0.90
N ILE A 352 -23.29 1.29 2.11
CA ILE A 352 -21.90 1.49 2.56
C ILE A 352 -21.12 0.16 2.66
N PRO A 353 -21.59 -0.91 3.31
CA PRO A 353 -20.84 -2.15 3.41
C PRO A 353 -20.65 -2.85 2.05
N VAL A 354 -21.66 -2.73 1.17
CA VAL A 354 -21.59 -3.30 -0.18
C VAL A 354 -20.61 -2.53 -1.03
N ALA A 355 -20.67 -1.20 -1.03
CA ALA A 355 -19.71 -0.36 -1.77
C ALA A 355 -18.27 -0.63 -1.33
N ALA A 356 -18.02 -0.74 -0.03
CA ALA A 356 -16.70 -1.02 0.48
C ALA A 356 -16.20 -2.42 0.11
N PHE A 357 -17.03 -3.44 0.23
CA PHE A 357 -16.67 -4.80 -0.15
C PHE A 357 -16.37 -4.87 -1.65
N CYS A 358 -17.27 -4.34 -2.50
CA CYS A 358 -17.06 -4.28 -3.95
C CYS A 358 -15.82 -3.46 -4.31
N GLY A 359 -15.60 -2.32 -3.65
CA GLY A 359 -14.40 -1.51 -3.81
C GLY A 359 -13.13 -2.28 -3.46
N GLY A 360 -13.10 -2.99 -2.33
CA GLY A 360 -11.98 -3.85 -1.94
C GLY A 360 -11.70 -4.96 -2.95
N VAL A 361 -12.74 -5.65 -3.43
CA VAL A 361 -12.63 -6.67 -4.50
C VAL A 361 -12.08 -6.06 -5.79
N CYS A 362 -12.60 -4.91 -6.23
CA CYS A 362 -12.10 -4.22 -7.42
C CYS A 362 -10.61 -3.86 -7.29
N ILE A 363 -10.19 -3.33 -6.13
CA ILE A 363 -8.79 -3.03 -5.86
C ILE A 363 -7.93 -4.30 -5.94
N GLY A 364 -8.38 -5.39 -5.34
CA GLY A 364 -7.69 -6.68 -5.41
C GLY A 364 -7.52 -7.20 -6.84
N LEU A 365 -8.57 -7.15 -7.63
CA LEU A 365 -8.53 -7.55 -9.05
C LEU A 365 -7.60 -6.65 -9.88
N LEU A 366 -7.66 -5.33 -9.68
CA LEU A 366 -6.78 -4.39 -10.38
C LEU A 366 -5.30 -4.64 -10.05
N THR A 367 -5.00 -4.97 -8.79
CA THR A 367 -3.64 -5.33 -8.37
C THR A 367 -3.13 -6.55 -9.15
N ILE A 368 -3.96 -7.60 -9.21
CA ILE A 368 -3.60 -8.83 -9.92
C ILE A 368 -3.39 -8.55 -11.42
N VAL A 369 -4.28 -7.79 -12.03
CA VAL A 369 -4.13 -7.40 -13.45
C VAL A 369 -2.83 -6.62 -13.68
N ALA A 370 -2.49 -5.68 -12.79
CA ALA A 370 -1.27 -4.90 -12.89
C ALA A 370 0.00 -5.77 -12.72
N ASP A 371 -0.03 -6.72 -11.79
CA ASP A 371 1.09 -7.65 -11.57
C ASP A 371 1.28 -8.60 -12.77
N ILE A 372 0.20 -9.15 -13.33
CA ILE A 372 0.23 -10.02 -14.52
C ILE A 372 0.72 -9.28 -15.77
N LEU A 373 0.30 -8.01 -15.96
CA LEU A 373 0.78 -7.18 -17.06
C LEU A 373 2.25 -6.75 -16.89
N GLY A 374 2.87 -7.06 -15.76
CA GLY A 374 4.25 -6.68 -15.48
C GLY A 374 4.45 -5.18 -15.35
N ALA A 375 3.48 -4.46 -14.79
CA ALA A 375 3.59 -3.02 -14.61
C ALA A 375 4.81 -2.63 -13.77
N ILE A 376 5.44 -1.49 -14.08
CA ILE A 376 6.66 -1.02 -13.43
C ILE A 376 6.39 -0.76 -11.93
N GLY A 377 7.08 -1.47 -11.05
CA GLY A 377 6.88 -1.42 -9.61
C GLY A 377 6.14 -2.66 -9.11
N SER A 378 5.03 -2.48 -8.42
CA SER A 378 4.07 -3.54 -8.07
C SER A 378 2.67 -3.01 -8.31
N GLY A 379 1.74 -3.87 -8.68
CA GLY A 379 0.35 -3.47 -8.90
C GLY A 379 -0.24 -2.76 -7.68
N THR A 380 0.05 -3.28 -6.48
CA THR A 380 -0.31 -2.64 -5.21
C THR A 380 0.26 -1.24 -5.07
N GLY A 381 1.54 -1.04 -5.40
CA GLY A 381 2.21 0.25 -5.29
C GLY A 381 1.60 1.29 -6.22
N ILE A 382 1.39 0.94 -7.49
CA ILE A 382 0.79 1.85 -8.48
C ILE A 382 -0.61 2.29 -8.03
N LEU A 383 -1.44 1.33 -7.62
CA LEU A 383 -2.79 1.61 -7.11
C LEU A 383 -2.75 2.57 -5.92
N LEU A 384 -1.89 2.31 -4.93
CA LEU A 384 -1.73 3.18 -3.78
C LEU A 384 -1.30 4.58 -4.18
N ALA A 385 -0.28 4.71 -5.04
CA ALA A 385 0.21 6.02 -5.48
C ALA A 385 -0.88 6.81 -6.21
N VAL A 386 -1.57 6.19 -7.17
CA VAL A 386 -2.61 6.88 -7.96
C VAL A 386 -3.80 7.30 -7.10
N THR A 387 -4.26 6.42 -6.21
CA THR A 387 -5.40 6.75 -5.34
C THR A 387 -5.07 7.85 -4.34
N ILE A 388 -3.83 7.87 -3.82
CA ILE A 388 -3.35 8.92 -2.92
C ILE A 388 -3.22 10.26 -3.66
N ILE A 389 -2.59 10.27 -4.83
CA ILE A 389 -2.43 11.48 -5.65
C ILE A 389 -3.79 12.06 -6.05
N TYR A 390 -4.72 11.19 -6.45
CA TYR A 390 -6.08 11.61 -6.78
C TYR A 390 -6.82 12.18 -5.56
N GLY A 391 -6.65 11.60 -4.38
CA GLY A 391 -7.21 12.11 -3.13
C GLY A 391 -6.70 13.52 -2.80
N TYR A 392 -5.40 13.76 -2.96
CA TYR A 392 -4.83 15.11 -2.81
C TYR A 392 -5.38 16.09 -3.83
N PHE A 393 -5.45 15.70 -5.10
CA PHE A 393 -6.02 16.52 -6.15
C PHE A 393 -7.47 16.94 -5.81
N GLU A 394 -8.29 16.01 -5.34
CA GLU A 394 -9.68 16.29 -4.93
C GLU A 394 -9.75 17.24 -3.73
N THR A 395 -8.86 17.08 -2.76
CA THR A 395 -8.78 17.97 -1.59
C THR A 395 -8.41 19.40 -1.99
N PHE A 396 -7.36 19.57 -2.79
CA PHE A 396 -6.96 20.89 -3.30
C PHE A 396 -8.03 21.55 -4.17
N HIS A 397 -8.73 20.75 -4.94
CA HIS A 397 -9.82 21.27 -5.78
C HIS A 397 -10.99 21.81 -4.93
N LYS A 398 -11.35 21.11 -3.85
CA LYS A 398 -12.38 21.56 -2.89
C LYS A 398 -11.95 22.83 -2.19
N GLU A 399 -10.75 22.90 -1.65
CA GLU A 399 -10.23 24.10 -0.99
C GLU A 399 -10.21 25.32 -1.92
N LYS A 400 -9.88 25.14 -3.19
CA LYS A 400 -9.91 26.19 -4.18
C LYS A 400 -11.32 26.74 -4.42
N TYR A 401 -12.34 25.84 -4.49
CA TYR A 401 -13.73 26.25 -4.64
C TYR A 401 -14.27 26.95 -3.40
N ASP A 402 -13.96 26.45 -2.21
CA ASP A 402 -14.37 27.04 -0.94
C ASP A 402 -13.78 28.45 -0.79
N ASN A 403 -12.52 28.66 -1.13
CA ASN A 403 -11.89 29.97 -1.14
C ASN A 403 -12.47 30.92 -2.19
N GLN A 404 -12.92 30.43 -3.35
CA GLN A 404 -13.58 31.26 -4.37
C GLN A 404 -15.03 31.63 -4.01
N SER A 405 -15.69 30.84 -3.16
CA SER A 405 -17.06 31.15 -2.70
C SER A 405 -17.09 32.16 -1.55
N ILE A 406 -15.95 32.54 -0.98
CA ILE A 406 -15.81 33.53 0.10
C ILE A 406 -15.56 34.92 -0.47
N PHE A 407 -15.16 35.05 -1.73
CA PHE A 407 -15.02 36.32 -2.47
C PHE A 407 -16.18 36.49 -3.46
#